data_8fc004e5fd218a4e808d5f2d996e8b12
#
_entry.id   8fc004e5fd218a4e808d5f2d996e8b12
#
_cell.length_a   1.000
_cell.length_b   1.000
_cell.length_c   1.000
_cell.angle_alpha   90.00
_cell.angle_beta   90.00
_cell.angle_gamma   90.00
#
_symmetry.space_group_name_H-M   'P 1'
#
loop_
_entity.id
_entity.type
_entity.pdbx_description
1 polymer ?
#
loop_
_entity_poly.entity_id
_entity_poly.type
_entity_poly.pdbx_seq_one_letter_code
_entity_poly.pdbx_strand_id
1 'polypeptide(L)'
;MRFLIVYLTIIGLGLLSMFVRRDRSLARGAGIFNLTVLFSGASIVLAVFLPALRDPFPLVFVGLAVLLYPLREHWLLVKSERGSTEETIERCCRATLLEYARVEGGYRLGRKGLAEIRCHHANAVGLLVFRGVSGHAKARVLQRLLSKQFVGVFPRLVIQLKEDRR
;
A
#
# COMPACT_ATOMS: atom_id res chain seq x y z
N MET A 1 18.05 -19.22 1.74
CA MET A 1 18.62 -18.17 0.88
C MET A 1 17.80 -17.92 -0.39
N ARG A 2 17.39 -18.95 -1.12
CA ARG A 2 16.64 -18.82 -2.39
C ARG A 2 15.34 -18.00 -2.28
N PHE A 3 14.51 -18.23 -1.27
CA PHE A 3 13.25 -17.49 -1.08
C PHE A 3 13.44 -15.99 -0.83
N LEU A 4 14.45 -15.62 -0.05
CA LEU A 4 14.77 -14.22 0.20
C LEU A 4 15.20 -13.51 -1.09
N ILE A 5 16.03 -14.18 -1.91
CA ILE A 5 16.46 -13.65 -3.21
C ILE A 5 15.23 -13.45 -4.12
N VAL A 6 14.36 -14.45 -4.24
CA VAL A 6 13.13 -14.35 -5.05
C VAL A 6 12.25 -13.20 -4.55
N TYR A 7 12.03 -13.09 -3.25
CA TYR A 7 11.25 -12.01 -2.65
C TYR A 7 11.85 -10.64 -2.98
N LEU A 8 13.15 -10.45 -2.71
CA LEU A 8 13.84 -9.18 -2.99
C LEU A 8 13.85 -8.85 -4.49
N THR A 9 13.97 -9.85 -5.35
CA THR A 9 13.88 -9.67 -6.80
C THR A 9 12.49 -9.20 -7.21
N ILE A 10 11.43 -9.80 -6.70
CA ILE A 10 10.04 -9.40 -7.00
C ILE A 10 9.79 -7.95 -6.55
N ILE A 11 10.18 -7.62 -5.31
CA ILE A 11 10.01 -6.25 -4.78
C ILE A 11 10.87 -5.27 -5.59
N GLY A 12 12.16 -5.59 -5.82
CA GLY A 12 13.08 -4.72 -6.54
C GLY A 12 12.64 -4.47 -7.98
N LEU A 13 12.30 -5.51 -8.73
CA LEU A 13 11.79 -5.38 -10.10
C LEU A 13 10.44 -4.66 -10.14
N GLY A 14 9.55 -4.92 -9.17
CA GLY A 14 8.28 -4.22 -9.05
C GLY A 14 8.47 -2.72 -8.84
N LEU A 15 9.30 -2.33 -7.89
CA LEU A 15 9.62 -0.92 -7.65
C LEU A 15 10.34 -0.29 -8.86
N LEU A 16 11.34 -0.97 -9.42
CA LEU A 16 12.07 -0.48 -10.61
C LEU A 16 11.10 -0.25 -11.77
N SER A 17 10.17 -1.17 -12.01
CA SER A 17 9.17 -1.04 -13.08
C SER A 17 8.32 0.23 -12.96
N MET A 18 8.08 0.72 -11.73
CA MET A 18 7.34 1.97 -11.51
C MET A 18 8.13 3.20 -11.97
N PHE A 19 9.45 3.19 -11.83
CA PHE A 19 10.31 4.28 -12.31
C PHE A 19 10.50 4.25 -13.83
N VAL A 20 10.51 3.06 -14.43
CA VAL A 20 10.66 2.91 -15.89
C VAL A 20 9.37 3.26 -16.64
N ARG A 21 8.21 2.94 -16.09
CA ARG A 21 6.92 3.27 -16.71
C ARG A 21 6.77 4.79 -16.87
N ARG A 22 6.16 5.22 -17.98
CA ARG A 22 5.87 6.64 -18.23
C ARG A 22 4.69 7.16 -17.42
N ASP A 23 3.80 6.28 -17.00
CA ASP A 23 2.57 6.62 -16.29
C ASP A 23 2.77 6.79 -14.79
N ARG A 24 1.84 7.52 -14.18
CA ARG A 24 1.77 7.68 -12.71
C ARG A 24 1.59 6.32 -12.05
N SER A 25 2.47 5.99 -11.16
CA SER A 25 2.51 4.69 -10.48
C SER A 25 2.37 4.85 -8.97
N LEU A 26 1.76 3.84 -8.35
CA LEU A 26 1.45 3.79 -6.93
C LEU A 26 1.97 2.50 -6.31
N ALA A 27 2.87 2.59 -5.32
CA ALA A 27 3.19 1.46 -4.45
C ALA A 27 2.41 1.55 -3.15
N ARG A 28 1.69 0.50 -2.82
CA ARG A 28 0.93 0.40 -1.57
C ARG A 28 1.74 -0.35 -0.52
N GLY A 29 2.00 0.27 0.61
CA GLY A 29 2.66 -0.38 1.74
C GLY A 29 1.89 -1.62 2.23
N ALA A 30 0.56 -1.56 2.28
CA ALA A 30 -0.27 -2.73 2.60
C ALA A 30 -0.07 -3.91 1.63
N GLY A 31 0.14 -3.62 0.34
CA GLY A 31 0.41 -4.66 -0.65
C GLY A 31 1.77 -5.32 -0.42
N ILE A 32 2.80 -4.52 -0.15
CA ILE A 32 4.15 -5.02 0.17
C ILE A 32 4.11 -5.84 1.46
N PHE A 33 3.43 -5.35 2.49
CA PHE A 33 3.23 -6.07 3.74
C PHE A 33 2.54 -7.42 3.52
N ASN A 34 1.42 -7.46 2.77
CA ASN A 34 0.70 -8.70 2.49
C ASN A 34 1.56 -9.70 1.69
N LEU A 35 2.37 -9.21 0.75
CA LEU A 35 3.32 -10.05 0.02
C LEU A 35 4.35 -10.66 0.98
N THR A 36 4.87 -9.89 1.92
CA THR A 36 5.81 -10.37 2.95
C THR A 36 5.17 -11.44 3.82
N VAL A 37 3.93 -11.23 4.27
CA VAL A 37 3.17 -12.22 5.07
C VAL A 37 2.95 -13.50 4.27
N LEU A 38 2.62 -13.41 2.98
CA LEU A 38 2.46 -14.55 2.09
C LEU A 38 3.77 -15.37 1.99
N PHE A 39 4.90 -14.70 1.76
CA PHE A 39 6.21 -15.35 1.71
C PHE A 39 6.60 -15.97 3.07
N SER A 40 6.26 -15.30 4.18
CA SER A 40 6.44 -15.86 5.53
C SER A 40 5.67 -17.16 5.71
N GLY A 41 4.36 -17.16 5.39
CA GLY A 41 3.51 -18.36 5.48
C GLY A 41 4.02 -19.48 4.59
N ALA A 42 4.34 -19.20 3.33
CA ALA A 42 4.88 -20.18 2.39
C ALA A 42 6.21 -20.78 2.89
N SER A 43 7.10 -19.96 3.43
CA SER A 43 8.39 -20.44 3.97
C SER A 43 8.23 -21.31 5.21
N ILE A 44 7.25 -21.01 6.08
CA ILE A 44 6.93 -21.84 7.26
C ILE A 44 6.38 -23.20 6.80
N VAL A 45 5.41 -23.20 5.89
CA VAL A 45 4.82 -24.44 5.36
C VAL A 45 5.90 -25.31 4.73
N LEU A 46 6.77 -24.75 3.90
CA LEU A 46 7.85 -25.51 3.28
C LEU A 46 8.87 -26.03 4.29
N ALA A 47 9.20 -25.26 5.34
CA ALA A 47 10.11 -25.73 6.40
C ALA A 47 9.53 -26.91 7.20
N VAL A 48 8.19 -27.00 7.32
CA VAL A 48 7.51 -28.12 7.99
C VAL A 48 7.47 -29.37 7.12
N PHE A 49 7.09 -29.23 5.84
CA PHE A 49 6.89 -30.36 4.94
C PHE A 49 8.16 -30.86 4.23
N LEU A 50 9.18 -29.98 4.10
CA LEU A 50 10.43 -30.30 3.42
C LEU A 50 11.63 -29.97 4.33
N PRO A 51 11.93 -30.84 5.32
CA PRO A 51 13.00 -30.59 6.30
C PRO A 51 14.39 -30.41 5.67
N ALA A 52 14.60 -30.90 4.45
CA ALA A 52 15.83 -30.66 3.67
C ALA A 52 16.00 -29.19 3.24
N LEU A 53 14.91 -28.38 3.27
CA LEU A 53 14.89 -26.94 2.98
C LEU A 53 14.81 -26.09 4.25
N ARG A 54 15.21 -26.62 5.40
CA ARG A 54 15.26 -25.89 6.67
C ARG A 54 16.24 -24.71 6.58
N ASP A 55 15.75 -23.62 6.04
CA ASP A 55 16.44 -22.32 6.08
C ASP A 55 15.94 -21.52 7.29
N PRO A 56 16.77 -20.75 8.00
CA PRO A 56 16.34 -19.85 9.11
C PRO A 56 15.45 -18.69 8.65
N PHE A 57 15.11 -18.65 7.38
CA PHE A 57 14.40 -17.58 6.70
C PHE A 57 12.94 -17.34 7.14
N PRO A 58 12.14 -18.31 7.67
CA PRO A 58 10.82 -18.00 8.21
C PRO A 58 10.86 -16.89 9.25
N LEU A 59 11.85 -16.92 10.16
CA LEU A 59 12.01 -15.90 11.20
C LEU A 59 12.40 -14.53 10.60
N VAL A 60 13.20 -14.51 9.55
CA VAL A 60 13.56 -13.28 8.83
C VAL A 60 12.33 -12.64 8.21
N PHE A 61 11.45 -13.42 7.56
CA PHE A 61 10.22 -12.89 6.97
C PHE A 61 9.22 -12.42 8.03
N VAL A 62 9.12 -13.09 9.16
CA VAL A 62 8.30 -12.64 10.30
C VAL A 62 8.84 -11.31 10.82
N GLY A 63 10.14 -11.20 11.07
CA GLY A 63 10.78 -9.96 11.49
C GLY A 63 10.57 -8.82 10.48
N LEU A 64 10.71 -9.11 9.18
CA LEU A 64 10.45 -8.15 8.11
C LEU A 64 8.98 -7.73 8.06
N ALA A 65 8.03 -8.65 8.27
CA ALA A 65 6.62 -8.31 8.34
C ALA A 65 6.31 -7.37 9.52
N VAL A 66 6.89 -7.64 10.69
CA VAL A 66 6.75 -6.74 11.87
C VAL A 66 7.32 -5.35 11.55
N LEU A 67 8.49 -5.28 10.92
CA LEU A 67 9.12 -4.02 10.53
C LEU A 67 8.29 -3.24 9.49
N LEU A 68 7.65 -3.94 8.54
CA LEU A 68 6.83 -3.33 7.50
C LEU A 68 5.39 -3.00 7.95
N TYR A 69 4.98 -3.48 9.13
CA TYR A 69 3.62 -3.25 9.63
C TYR A 69 3.22 -1.77 9.67
N PRO A 70 4.04 -0.83 10.17
CA PRO A 70 3.68 0.59 10.18
C PRO A 70 3.58 1.19 8.77
N LEU A 71 4.29 0.63 7.79
CA LEU A 71 4.28 1.13 6.41
C LEU A 71 3.01 0.77 5.63
N ARG A 72 2.13 -0.09 6.16
CA ARG A 72 0.91 -0.53 5.47
C ARG A 72 -0.06 0.61 5.14
N GLU A 73 -0.02 1.70 5.90
CA GLU A 73 -0.84 2.89 5.70
C GLU A 73 -0.18 3.93 4.78
N HIS A 74 1.03 3.63 4.29
CA HIS A 74 1.82 4.50 3.44
C HIS A 74 1.68 4.10 1.96
N TRP A 75 1.54 5.10 1.11
CA TRP A 75 1.51 4.94 -0.34
C TRP A 75 2.61 5.78 -0.96
N LEU A 76 3.49 5.15 -1.72
CA LEU A 76 4.52 5.82 -2.49
C LEU A 76 3.97 6.12 -3.88
N LEU A 77 3.95 7.37 -4.26
CA LEU A 77 3.59 7.87 -5.57
C LEU A 77 4.85 8.12 -6.38
N VAL A 78 4.88 7.67 -7.61
CA VAL A 78 5.99 7.93 -8.54
C VAL A 78 5.45 8.65 -9.75
N LYS A 79 6.18 9.68 -10.20
CA LYS A 79 5.81 10.57 -11.32
C LYS A 79 4.46 11.29 -11.08
N SER A 80 4.24 11.73 -9.85
CA SER A 80 3.04 12.46 -9.48
C SER A 80 3.43 13.86 -8.98
N GLU A 81 2.92 14.87 -9.63
CA GLU A 81 3.07 16.25 -9.19
C GLU A 81 2.13 16.55 -8.02
N ARG A 82 2.56 17.43 -7.13
CA ARG A 82 1.80 17.80 -5.94
C ARG A 82 0.40 18.31 -6.28
N GLY A 83 0.28 19.28 -7.17
CA GLY A 83 -1.01 19.88 -7.53
C GLY A 83 -1.98 18.87 -8.13
N SER A 84 -1.51 18.00 -9.00
CA SER A 84 -2.31 16.94 -9.61
C SER A 84 -2.75 15.87 -8.59
N THR A 85 -1.92 15.58 -7.58
CA THR A 85 -2.29 14.67 -6.50
C THR A 85 -3.37 15.28 -5.61
N GLU A 86 -3.21 16.55 -5.22
CA GLU A 86 -4.17 17.29 -4.42
C GLU A 86 -5.54 17.36 -5.12
N GLU A 87 -5.56 17.73 -6.42
CA GLU A 87 -6.79 17.75 -7.23
C GLU A 87 -7.46 16.36 -7.29
N THR A 88 -6.67 15.32 -7.46
CA THR A 88 -7.19 13.94 -7.50
C THR A 88 -7.83 13.53 -6.17
N ILE A 89 -7.21 13.88 -5.04
CA ILE A 89 -7.76 13.64 -3.70
C ILE A 89 -9.08 14.38 -3.52
N GLU A 90 -9.13 15.67 -3.86
CA GLU A 90 -10.35 16.48 -3.74
C GLU A 90 -11.48 15.95 -4.63
N ARG A 91 -11.17 15.56 -5.87
CA ARG A 91 -12.14 14.92 -6.77
C ARG A 91 -12.69 13.64 -6.17
N CYS A 92 -11.85 12.79 -5.58
CA CYS A 92 -12.28 11.57 -4.91
C CYS A 92 -13.11 11.85 -3.65
N CYS A 93 -12.78 12.88 -2.87
CA CYS A 93 -13.58 13.32 -1.71
C CYS A 93 -14.97 13.76 -2.14
N ARG A 94 -15.07 14.58 -3.19
CA ARG A 94 -16.35 15.00 -3.78
C ARG A 94 -17.17 13.83 -4.29
N ALA A 95 -16.56 12.89 -5.00
CA ALA A 95 -17.24 11.69 -5.51
C ALA A 95 -17.75 10.75 -4.42
N THR A 96 -17.13 10.75 -3.24
CA THR A 96 -17.57 9.95 -2.09
C THR A 96 -18.53 10.69 -1.16
N LEU A 97 -18.86 11.96 -1.46
CA LEU A 97 -19.60 12.85 -0.58
C LEU A 97 -19.02 12.86 0.84
N LEU A 98 -17.69 12.87 0.92
CA LEU A 98 -16.96 12.91 2.16
C LEU A 98 -16.55 14.37 2.43
N GLU A 99 -17.02 14.91 3.54
CA GLU A 99 -16.59 16.23 3.98
C GLU A 99 -15.09 16.21 4.27
N TYR A 100 -14.37 17.21 3.80
CA TYR A 100 -12.93 17.33 4.04
C TYR A 100 -12.55 18.77 4.34
N ALA A 101 -11.54 18.93 5.15
CA ALA A 101 -10.88 20.21 5.39
C ALA A 101 -9.41 20.10 4.98
N ARG A 102 -8.93 21.09 4.23
CA ARG A 102 -7.52 21.20 3.90
C ARG A 102 -6.75 21.67 5.14
N VAL A 103 -5.71 20.94 5.50
CA VAL A 103 -4.80 21.27 6.60
C VAL A 103 -3.38 21.35 6.07
N GLU A 104 -2.48 21.92 6.85
CA GLU A 104 -1.08 21.97 6.46
C GLU A 104 -0.52 20.57 6.23
N GLY A 105 -0.04 20.32 5.03
CA GLY A 105 0.51 19.02 4.61
C GLY A 105 -0.51 17.92 4.31
N GLY A 106 -1.84 18.23 4.16
CA GLY A 106 -2.79 17.19 3.82
C GLY A 106 -4.26 17.54 3.96
N TYR A 107 -5.06 16.53 4.27
CA TYR A 107 -6.51 16.61 4.37
C TYR A 107 -7.03 15.89 5.61
N ARG A 108 -7.92 16.56 6.34
CA ARG A 108 -8.69 15.97 7.42
C ARG A 108 -10.06 15.58 6.88
N LEU A 109 -10.47 14.33 7.10
CA LEU A 109 -11.66 13.74 6.54
C LEU A 109 -12.76 13.57 7.58
N GLY A 110 -14.00 13.93 7.19
CA GLY A 110 -15.21 13.84 8.02
C GLY A 110 -15.34 14.94 9.06
N ARG A 111 -16.59 15.19 9.51
CA ARG A 111 -16.94 16.28 10.47
C ARG A 111 -16.13 16.25 11.76
N LYS A 112 -15.77 15.07 12.25
CA LYS A 112 -15.02 14.89 13.50
C LYS A 112 -13.51 14.69 13.31
N GLY A 113 -12.99 14.83 12.07
CA GLY A 113 -11.56 14.63 11.79
C GLY A 113 -11.07 13.21 12.09
N LEU A 114 -11.93 12.20 11.90
CA LEU A 114 -11.70 10.81 12.27
C LEU A 114 -10.66 10.10 11.39
N ALA A 115 -10.37 10.64 10.21
CA ALA A 115 -9.35 10.14 9.31
C ALA A 115 -8.55 11.31 8.72
N GLU A 116 -7.29 11.07 8.44
CA GLU A 116 -6.36 12.07 7.91
C GLU A 116 -5.56 11.48 6.74
N ILE A 117 -5.35 12.31 5.70
CA ILE A 117 -4.42 12.01 4.61
C ILE A 117 -3.32 13.05 4.67
N ARG A 118 -2.09 12.63 4.94
CA ARG A 118 -0.91 13.48 4.83
C ARG A 118 -0.23 13.28 3.49
N CYS A 119 0.15 14.39 2.89
CA CYS A 119 0.78 14.41 1.57
C CYS A 119 2.17 15.04 1.70
N HIS A 120 3.19 14.25 1.48
CA HIS A 120 4.56 14.72 1.38
C HIS A 120 5.04 14.55 -0.06
N HIS A 121 5.55 15.60 -0.66
CA HIS A 121 6.09 15.57 -2.03
C HIS A 121 7.53 16.06 -2.04
N ALA A 122 8.38 15.30 -2.75
CA ALA A 122 9.72 15.69 -3.07
C ALA A 122 9.91 15.45 -4.58
N ASN A 123 9.92 16.53 -5.36
CA ASN A 123 9.99 16.49 -6.83
C ASN A 123 8.88 15.60 -7.44
N ALA A 124 9.25 14.55 -8.18
CA ALA A 124 8.33 13.63 -8.84
C ALA A 124 7.87 12.45 -7.96
N VAL A 125 8.26 12.43 -6.69
CA VAL A 125 7.91 11.37 -5.74
C VAL A 125 7.04 11.96 -4.64
N GLY A 126 5.90 11.30 -4.38
CA GLY A 126 4.99 11.66 -3.31
C GLY A 126 4.81 10.52 -2.31
N LEU A 127 4.58 10.86 -1.06
CA LEU A 127 4.20 9.92 -0.02
C LEU A 127 2.84 10.34 0.54
N LEU A 128 1.86 9.45 0.43
CA LEU A 128 0.57 9.60 1.09
C LEU A 128 0.53 8.70 2.32
N VAL A 129 0.19 9.28 3.44
CA VAL A 129 0.01 8.57 4.71
C VAL A 129 -1.46 8.65 5.11
N PHE A 130 -2.10 7.51 5.26
CA PHE A 130 -3.49 7.40 5.65
C PHE A 130 -3.58 7.04 7.13
N ARG A 131 -4.23 7.89 7.93
CA ARG A 131 -4.45 7.64 9.36
C ARG A 131 -5.94 7.52 9.65
N GLY A 132 -6.33 6.54 10.45
CA GLY A 132 -7.72 6.35 10.89
C GLY A 132 -8.70 5.88 9.80
N VAL A 133 -8.22 5.57 8.59
CA VAL A 133 -9.10 5.20 7.45
C VAL A 133 -9.77 3.84 7.64
N SER A 134 -9.12 2.90 8.32
CA SER A 134 -9.62 1.53 8.52
C SER A 134 -10.97 1.48 9.26
N GLY A 135 -11.23 2.41 10.17
CA GLY A 135 -12.48 2.52 10.93
C GLY A 135 -13.68 3.09 10.16
N HIS A 136 -13.48 3.67 8.96
CA HIS A 136 -14.53 4.42 8.26
C HIS A 136 -14.80 3.89 6.86
N ALA A 137 -16.04 3.42 6.62
CA ALA A 137 -16.45 2.85 5.34
C ALA A 137 -16.24 3.83 4.16
N LYS A 138 -16.67 5.09 4.29
CA LYS A 138 -16.51 6.12 3.26
C LYS A 138 -15.03 6.41 2.96
N ALA A 139 -14.16 6.45 3.99
CA ALA A 139 -12.73 6.67 3.81
C ALA A 139 -12.06 5.48 3.10
N ARG A 140 -12.51 4.24 3.34
CA ARG A 140 -12.07 3.06 2.58
C ARG A 140 -12.49 3.11 1.11
N VAL A 141 -13.72 3.60 0.84
CA VAL A 141 -14.18 3.81 -0.55
C VAL A 141 -13.32 4.86 -1.24
N LEU A 142 -13.06 5.99 -0.58
CA LEU A 142 -12.16 7.03 -1.08
C LEU A 142 -10.77 6.45 -1.41
N GLN A 143 -10.19 5.66 -0.52
CA GLN A 143 -8.90 5.02 -0.73
C GLN A 143 -8.93 4.08 -1.97
N ARG A 144 -10.01 3.33 -2.16
CA ARG A 144 -10.20 2.49 -3.35
C ARG A 144 -10.32 3.32 -4.64
N LEU A 145 -11.12 4.39 -4.62
CA LEU A 145 -11.27 5.28 -5.77
C LEU A 145 -9.95 5.96 -6.12
N LEU A 146 -9.26 6.49 -5.11
CA LEU A 146 -7.95 7.11 -5.30
C LEU A 146 -6.96 6.14 -5.95
N SER A 147 -6.94 4.87 -5.50
CA SER A 147 -6.05 3.88 -6.09
C SER A 147 -6.35 3.56 -7.56
N LYS A 148 -7.60 3.70 -8.01
CA LYS A 148 -7.98 3.48 -9.41
C LYS A 148 -7.52 4.61 -10.35
N GLN A 149 -7.16 5.77 -9.81
CA GLN A 149 -6.66 6.88 -10.60
C GLN A 149 -5.19 6.69 -11.04
N PHE A 150 -4.51 5.67 -10.52
CA PHE A 150 -3.14 5.34 -10.88
C PHE A 150 -3.12 4.13 -11.80
N VAL A 151 -2.44 4.26 -12.93
CA VAL A 151 -2.35 3.21 -13.96
C VAL A 151 -1.49 2.04 -13.48
N GLY A 152 -0.39 2.34 -12.80
CA GLY A 152 0.53 1.37 -12.23
C GLY A 152 0.34 1.20 -10.72
N VAL A 153 -0.26 0.11 -10.27
CA VAL A 153 -0.36 -0.21 -8.83
C VAL A 153 0.50 -1.43 -8.53
N PHE A 154 1.39 -1.31 -7.55
CA PHE A 154 2.26 -2.40 -7.10
C PHE A 154 2.12 -2.63 -5.58
N PRO A 155 2.13 -3.89 -5.13
CA PRO A 155 1.82 -5.10 -5.87
C PRO A 155 0.31 -5.20 -6.19
N ARG A 156 -0.05 -5.85 -7.30
CA ARG A 156 -1.44 -6.10 -7.70
C ARG A 156 -2.00 -7.35 -7.02
N LEU A 157 -1.88 -7.46 -5.72
CA LEU A 157 -2.52 -8.53 -4.97
C LEU A 157 -3.96 -8.10 -4.63
N VAL A 158 -4.91 -8.59 -5.40
CA VAL A 158 -6.34 -8.48 -5.09
C VAL A 158 -6.78 -9.81 -4.50
N ILE A 159 -6.60 -9.99 -3.19
CA ILE A 159 -7.23 -11.09 -2.48
C ILE A 159 -8.69 -10.67 -2.26
N GLN A 160 -9.58 -11.10 -3.14
CA GLN A 160 -11.01 -11.02 -2.91
C GLN A 160 -11.39 -12.16 -1.96
N LEU A 161 -11.37 -11.90 -0.67
CA LEU A 161 -12.14 -12.70 0.27
C LEU A 161 -13.62 -12.43 -0.04
N LYS A 162 -14.23 -13.39 -0.73
CA LYS A 162 -15.68 -13.41 -0.94
C LYS A 162 -16.29 -13.65 0.44
N GLU A 163 -16.73 -12.59 1.09
CA GLU A 163 -17.55 -12.68 2.29
C GLU A 163 -18.87 -13.30 1.85
N ASP A 164 -19.03 -14.60 2.10
CA ASP A 164 -20.30 -15.31 1.95
C ASP A 164 -21.26 -14.75 3.01
N ARG A 165 -22.08 -13.78 2.59
CA ARG A 165 -23.21 -13.34 3.40
C ARG A 165 -24.25 -14.48 3.39
N ARG A 166 -24.30 -15.25 4.43
CA ARG A 166 -25.49 -16.01 4.83
C ARG A 166 -26.42 -15.13 5.65
#